data_68534791e74ce380bcd87c8f0427a09e
#
_entry.id   68534791e74ce380bcd87c8f0427a09e
#
_cell.length_a   1.000
_cell.length_b   1.000
_cell.length_c   1.000
_cell.angle_alpha   90.00
_cell.angle_beta   90.00
_cell.angle_gamma   90.00
#
_symmetry.space_group_name_H-M   'P 1'
#
loop_
_entity.id
_entity.type
_entity.pdbx_description
1 polymer ?
#
loop_
_entity_poly.entity_id
_entity_poly.type
_entity_poly.pdbx_seq_one_letter_code
_entity_poly.pdbx_strand_id
1 'polypeptide(L)'
;MENYPITVSKDKEIHHFEVGEYPHHDGEHCRYKVFENGVYIAGFEPDAQEFLHICKNPGNVSEEILHLLADKIEAHHPHGYQ
;
A
#
# COMPACT_ATOMS: atom_id res chain seq x y z
N MET A 1 2.46 7.00 14.24
CA MET A 1 2.39 6.59 12.90
C MET A 1 1.40 7.39 12.16
N GLU A 2 1.75 7.88 11.02
CA GLU A 2 0.87 8.72 10.27
C GLU A 2 0.41 8.04 9.03
N ASN A 3 -0.86 8.17 8.74
CA ASN A 3 -1.39 7.63 7.50
C ASN A 3 -1.46 8.76 6.50
N TYR A 4 -1.38 8.44 5.25
CA TYR A 4 -1.53 9.45 4.21
C TYR A 4 -2.51 8.93 3.16
N PRO A 5 -3.21 9.84 2.49
CA PRO A 5 -4.22 9.43 1.53
C PRO A 5 -3.62 9.12 0.17
N ILE A 6 -4.23 8.19 -0.50
CA ILE A 6 -3.88 7.86 -1.87
C ILE A 6 -5.18 7.74 -2.65
N THR A 7 -5.20 8.28 -3.85
CA THR A 7 -6.35 8.18 -4.73
C THR A 7 -5.96 7.37 -5.96
N VAL A 8 -6.77 6.41 -6.29
CA VAL A 8 -6.55 5.56 -7.45
C VAL A 8 -7.75 5.68 -8.37
N SER A 9 -7.51 5.93 -9.65
CA SER A 9 -8.58 5.98 -10.64
C SER A 9 -8.53 4.75 -11.51
N LYS A 10 -9.66 4.11 -11.72
CA LYS A 10 -9.73 2.97 -12.57
C LYS A 10 -11.12 2.92 -13.18
N ASP A 11 -11.23 2.81 -14.48
CA ASP A 11 -12.50 2.64 -15.17
C ASP A 11 -13.51 3.73 -14.78
N LYS A 12 -13.03 4.95 -14.74
CA LYS A 12 -13.87 6.09 -14.42
C LYS A 12 -14.33 6.11 -12.97
N GLU A 13 -13.76 5.25 -12.16
CA GLU A 13 -14.09 5.24 -10.74
C GLU A 13 -12.90 5.74 -9.96
N ILE A 14 -13.16 6.48 -8.91
CA ILE A 14 -12.12 6.99 -8.07
C ILE A 14 -12.21 6.31 -6.71
N HIS A 15 -11.13 5.75 -6.28
CA HIS A 15 -11.08 5.06 -5.00
C HIS A 15 -10.15 5.81 -4.06
N HIS A 16 -10.58 6.01 -2.85
CA HIS A 16 -9.79 6.73 -1.85
C HIS A 16 -9.31 5.74 -0.80
N PHE A 17 -8.01 5.73 -0.58
CA PHE A 17 -7.41 4.82 0.38
C PHE A 17 -6.52 5.59 1.33
N GLU A 18 -6.17 4.99 2.42
CA GLU A 18 -5.19 5.53 3.34
C GLU A 18 -4.09 4.50 3.51
N VAL A 19 -2.86 4.96 3.58
CA VAL A 19 -1.72 4.08 3.75
C VAL A 19 -1.02 4.42 5.04
N GLY A 20 -0.78 3.41 5.85
CA GLY A 20 -0.01 3.57 7.07
C GLY A 20 1.30 2.83 6.92
N GLU A 21 2.38 3.45 7.32
CA GLU A 21 3.69 2.82 7.26
C GLU A 21 4.06 2.39 8.65
N TYR A 22 4.37 1.12 8.82
CA TYR A 22 4.65 0.57 10.12
C TYR A 22 6.04 -0.02 10.15
N PRO A 23 6.80 0.30 11.13
CA PRO A 23 8.11 -0.33 11.23
C PRO A 23 7.95 -1.80 11.49
N HIS A 24 8.94 -2.54 11.07
CA HIS A 24 8.88 -3.89 11.18
C HIS A 24 9.29 -4.27 12.50
N HIS A 25 8.59 -4.94 13.27
CA HIS A 25 9.11 -5.40 14.43
C HIS A 25 8.91 -6.76 14.71
N ASP A 26 8.01 -7.33 14.71
CA ASP A 26 7.93 -8.68 14.99
C ASP A 26 7.15 -9.31 14.14
N GLY A 27 7.32 -10.19 13.83
CA GLY A 27 6.70 -11.05 13.26
C GLY A 27 5.79 -10.87 12.16
N GLU A 28 4.88 -10.21 11.99
CA GLU A 28 4.13 -10.29 10.93
C GLU A 28 3.88 -9.07 10.44
N HIS A 29 4.41 -8.69 9.49
CA HIS A 29 4.21 -7.56 9.12
C HIS A 29 4.30 -7.14 7.84
N CYS A 30 3.38 -6.45 7.38
CA CYS A 30 3.42 -5.70 6.16
C CYS A 30 3.86 -4.31 6.54
N ARG A 31 4.87 -3.84 5.92
CA ARG A 31 5.38 -2.52 6.23
C ARG A 31 4.38 -1.45 5.90
N TYR A 32 3.64 -1.62 4.79
CA TYR A 32 2.65 -0.66 4.39
C TYR A 32 1.29 -1.31 4.45
N LYS A 33 0.37 -0.70 5.17
CA LYS A 33 -0.99 -1.21 5.27
C LYS A 33 -1.94 -0.24 4.60
N VAL A 34 -2.84 -0.74 3.79
CA VAL A 34 -3.77 0.08 3.05
C VAL A 34 -5.16 -0.12 3.61
N PHE A 35 -5.83 0.98 3.87
CA PHE A 35 -7.16 0.95 4.45
C PHE A 35 -8.13 1.67 3.53
N GLU A 36 -9.33 1.20 3.47
CA GLU A 36 -10.41 1.88 2.76
C GLU A 36 -11.55 2.01 3.73
N ASN A 37 -11.99 3.23 3.99
CA ASN A 37 -13.05 3.49 4.95
C ASN A 37 -12.74 2.87 6.31
N GLY A 38 -11.48 2.93 6.70
CA GLY A 38 -11.07 2.40 7.98
C GLY A 38 -10.88 0.89 8.04
N VAL A 39 -11.07 0.21 6.94
CA VAL A 39 -10.94 -1.24 6.92
C VAL A 39 -9.63 -1.63 6.26
N TYR A 40 -8.88 -2.49 6.91
CA TYR A 40 -7.59 -2.97 6.38
C TYR A 40 -7.87 -3.88 5.20
N ILE A 41 -7.42 -3.50 4.02
CA ILE A 41 -7.73 -4.27 2.83
C ILE A 41 -6.51 -4.89 2.15
N ALA A 42 -5.33 -4.37 2.37
CA ALA A 42 -4.16 -4.91 1.71
C ALA A 42 -2.90 -4.48 2.43
N GLY A 43 -1.87 -5.28 2.33
CA GLY A 43 -0.59 -4.93 2.89
C GLY A 43 0.51 -5.18 1.90
N PHE A 44 1.54 -4.37 1.94
CA PHE A 44 2.67 -4.45 1.04
C PHE A 44 3.98 -4.45 1.81
N GLU A 45 4.97 -5.04 1.22
CA GLU A 45 6.27 -5.15 1.82
C GLU A 45 7.32 -4.89 0.75
N PRO A 46 8.34 -4.08 0.98
CA PRO A 46 9.36 -3.87 -0.04
C PRO A 46 10.30 -5.07 -0.11
N ASP A 47 10.75 -5.36 -1.30
CA ASP A 47 11.74 -6.43 -1.46
C ASP A 47 13.15 -5.83 -1.40
N ALA A 48 14.14 -6.63 -1.77
CA ALA A 48 15.52 -6.20 -1.66
C ALA A 48 15.84 -5.01 -2.56
N GLN A 49 15.07 -4.83 -3.63
CA GLN A 49 15.26 -3.69 -4.50
C GLN A 49 14.29 -2.58 -4.20
N GLU A 50 13.53 -2.73 -3.13
CA GLU A 50 12.58 -1.72 -2.70
C GLU A 50 11.35 -1.61 -3.59
N PHE A 51 11.07 -2.61 -4.38
CA PHE A 51 9.80 -2.68 -5.07
C PHE A 51 8.80 -3.35 -4.16
N LEU A 52 7.60 -2.86 -4.17
CA LEU A 52 6.58 -3.40 -3.28
C LEU A 52 5.94 -4.65 -3.85
N HIS A 53 5.69 -5.59 -3.00
CA HIS A 53 4.92 -6.76 -3.39
C HIS A 53 3.87 -7.00 -2.32
N ILE A 54 2.89 -7.81 -2.67
CA ILE A 54 1.78 -8.02 -1.78
C ILE A 54 2.19 -8.87 -0.61
N CYS A 55 1.90 -8.39 0.57
CA CYS A 55 2.16 -9.11 1.78
C CYS A 55 0.88 -9.80 2.24
N LYS A 56 -0.24 -9.09 2.24
CA LYS A 56 -1.52 -9.65 2.61
C LYS A 56 -2.61 -8.97 1.81
N ASN A 57 -3.70 -9.68 1.56
CA ASN A 57 -4.80 -9.11 0.81
C ASN A 57 -6.13 -9.51 1.46
N PRO A 58 -6.38 -9.07 2.68
CA PRO A 58 -7.61 -9.45 3.37
C PRO A 58 -8.87 -8.89 2.72
N GLY A 59 -8.75 -7.81 1.96
CA GLY A 59 -9.91 -7.26 1.28
C GLY A 59 -10.18 -7.84 -0.08
N ASN A 60 -9.38 -8.83 -0.47
CA ASN A 60 -9.57 -9.47 -1.77
C ASN A 60 -9.55 -8.44 -2.89
N VAL A 61 -8.60 -7.56 -2.85
CA VAL A 61 -8.48 -6.47 -3.81
C VAL A 61 -7.96 -7.04 -5.13
N SER A 62 -8.47 -6.53 -6.25
CA SER A 62 -8.04 -7.03 -7.55
C SER A 62 -6.59 -6.68 -7.83
N GLU A 63 -5.97 -7.46 -8.67
CA GLU A 63 -4.57 -7.24 -8.98
C GLU A 63 -4.32 -5.88 -9.60
N GLU A 64 -5.23 -5.41 -10.43
CA GLU A 64 -5.05 -4.11 -11.04
C GLU A 64 -4.99 -3.01 -10.01
N ILE A 65 -5.88 -3.05 -9.05
CA ILE A 65 -5.89 -2.05 -7.99
C ILE A 65 -4.62 -2.19 -7.15
N LEU A 66 -4.20 -3.42 -6.88
CA LEU A 66 -2.99 -3.62 -6.09
C LEU A 66 -1.77 -3.04 -6.77
N HIS A 67 -1.66 -3.20 -8.08
CA HIS A 67 -0.55 -2.61 -8.81
C HIS A 67 -0.59 -1.09 -8.76
N LEU A 68 -1.77 -0.51 -8.88
CA LEU A 68 -1.89 0.94 -8.83
C LEU A 68 -1.56 1.45 -7.43
N LEU A 69 -1.95 0.73 -6.41
CA LEU A 69 -1.61 1.12 -5.05
C LEU A 69 -0.11 1.06 -4.83
N ALA A 70 0.52 0.01 -5.31
CA ALA A 70 1.97 -0.12 -5.15
C ALA A 70 2.69 1.02 -5.84
N ASP A 71 2.25 1.38 -7.05
CA ASP A 71 2.86 2.48 -7.76
C ASP A 71 2.71 3.79 -6.99
N LYS A 72 1.56 4.02 -6.41
CA LYS A 72 1.33 5.27 -5.68
C LYS A 72 2.16 5.32 -4.40
N ILE A 73 2.29 4.20 -3.72
CA ILE A 73 3.10 4.15 -2.51
C ILE A 73 4.57 4.38 -2.87
N GLU A 74 5.03 3.77 -3.95
CA GLU A 74 6.41 3.95 -4.36
C GLU A 74 6.67 5.38 -4.78
N ALA A 75 5.70 6.03 -5.40
CA ALA A 75 5.86 7.41 -5.79
C ALA A 75 5.92 8.33 -4.57
N HIS A 76 5.21 7.97 -3.50
CA HIS A 76 5.24 8.76 -2.29
C HIS A 76 6.59 8.63 -1.58
N HIS A 77 7.26 7.50 -1.78
CA HIS A 77 8.58 7.27 -1.18
C HIS A 77 9.56 6.97 -2.30
N PRO A 78 9.98 7.98 -3.03
CA PRO A 78 10.84 7.71 -4.19
C PRO A 78 12.14 7.06 -3.78
N HIS A 79 12.63 6.22 -4.65
CA HIS A 79 13.87 5.58 -4.40
C HIS A 79 14.94 6.62 -4.36
N GLY A 80 15.93 6.44 -3.76
CA GLY A 80 16.96 7.42 -3.66
C GLY A 80 16.68 8.45 -2.61
N TYR A 81 15.51 8.47 -2.08
CA TYR A 81 15.20 9.36 -1.02
C TYR A 81 15.64 8.69 0.24
N GLN A 82 16.47 9.24 0.96
CA GLN A 82 16.95 8.58 2.14
C GLN A 82 16.99 9.49 3.32
#